data_bb9e15a70d2fdcbd270bdfe3cf99734f
#
_entry.id   bb9e15a70d2fdcbd270bdfe3cf99734f
#
_cell.length_a   1.000
_cell.length_b   1.000
_cell.length_c   1.000
_cell.angle_alpha   90.00
_cell.angle_beta   90.00
_cell.angle_gamma   90.00
#
_symmetry.space_group_name_H-M   'P 1'
#
loop_
_entity.id
_entity.type
_entity.pdbx_description
1 polymer ?
#
loop_
_entity_poly.entity_id
_entity_poly.type
_entity_poly.pdbx_seq_one_letter_code
_entity_poly.pdbx_strand_id
1 'polypeptide(L)'
;IKAVNVAALDNKVQALVADVGNTSLGLAQIQDLREAVKAFRSTGKKAYLYSSGMGSFGGGTDDYYLASAFDEIWMQPNTEIGITGLNIEVPFLKGLLDKVGIMAEFYARHEYKNAAASFLNSAFTPQYREETERLGQSLYDRIVADVCADRKLDENIFRRLVNRAPLSADEGLKE
;
A
#
# COMPACT_ATOMS: atom_id res chain seq x y z
N ILE A 1 5.41 0.78 16.50
CA ILE A 1 6.83 1.02 16.20
C ILE A 1 7.66 1.04 17.47
N LYS A 2 7.43 1.95 18.44
CA LYS A 2 8.23 2.01 19.68
C LYS A 2 8.30 0.67 20.41
N ALA A 3 7.18 -0.04 20.55
CA ALA A 3 7.14 -1.36 21.19
C ALA A 3 8.00 -2.40 20.45
N VAL A 4 7.96 -2.42 19.11
CA VAL A 4 8.78 -3.31 18.28
C VAL A 4 10.27 -3.01 18.47
N ASN A 5 10.66 -1.74 18.50
CA ASN A 5 12.04 -1.33 18.70
C ASN A 5 12.55 -1.71 20.12
N VAL A 6 11.71 -1.58 21.15
CA VAL A 6 12.07 -2.03 22.51
C VAL A 6 12.19 -3.56 22.55
N ALA A 7 11.24 -4.28 21.94
CA ALA A 7 11.26 -5.73 21.85
C ALA A 7 12.49 -6.27 21.08
N ALA A 8 12.99 -5.54 20.11
CA ALA A 8 14.20 -5.89 19.39
C ALA A 8 15.42 -6.03 20.31
N LEU A 9 15.50 -5.17 21.33
CA LEU A 9 16.62 -5.13 22.28
C LEU A 9 16.41 -6.00 23.55
N ASP A 10 15.18 -6.47 23.79
CA ASP A 10 14.85 -7.28 24.97
C ASP A 10 15.19 -8.76 24.74
N ASN A 11 16.14 -9.30 25.48
CA ASN A 11 16.57 -10.70 25.38
C ASN A 11 15.48 -11.72 25.76
N LYS A 12 14.41 -11.30 26.43
CA LYS A 12 13.26 -12.15 26.74
C LYS A 12 12.31 -12.34 25.56
N VAL A 13 12.35 -11.44 24.60
CA VAL A 13 11.54 -11.52 23.38
C VAL A 13 12.25 -12.42 22.38
N GLN A 14 11.63 -13.53 22.00
CA GLN A 14 12.18 -14.53 21.09
C GLN A 14 11.76 -14.29 19.63
N ALA A 15 10.54 -13.81 19.42
CA ALA A 15 9.98 -13.58 18.09
C ALA A 15 8.94 -12.47 18.14
N LEU A 16 8.64 -11.91 16.95
CA LEU A 16 7.50 -11.02 16.68
C LEU A 16 6.45 -11.82 15.94
N VAL A 17 5.21 -11.80 16.42
CA VAL A 17 4.05 -12.37 15.73
C VAL A 17 3.03 -11.25 15.52
N ALA A 18 2.64 -11.03 14.27
CA ALA A 18 1.62 -10.06 13.89
C ALA A 18 0.41 -10.78 13.29
N ASP A 19 -0.80 -10.29 13.61
CA ASP A 19 -2.04 -10.65 12.95
C ASP A 19 -2.49 -9.44 12.13
N VAL A 20 -2.58 -9.61 10.80
CA VAL A 20 -2.85 -8.53 9.85
C VAL A 20 -3.96 -8.95 8.90
N GLY A 21 -5.02 -8.17 8.88
CA GLY A 21 -6.11 -8.26 7.94
C GLY A 21 -6.83 -6.94 7.83
N ASN A 22 -7.04 -6.43 6.63
CA ASN A 22 -7.69 -5.15 6.34
C ASN A 22 -7.09 -3.96 7.11
N THR A 23 -5.81 -3.68 6.90
CA THR A 23 -5.16 -2.54 7.54
C THR A 23 -5.77 -1.23 7.05
N SER A 24 -6.06 -0.32 7.98
CA SER A 24 -6.45 1.06 7.69
C SER A 24 -5.28 2.03 7.80
N LEU A 25 -4.05 1.52 7.71
CA LEU A 25 -2.84 2.31 7.80
C LEU A 25 -2.54 3.01 6.47
N GLY A 26 -2.10 4.26 6.54
CA GLY A 26 -1.57 4.92 5.36
C GLY A 26 -0.19 4.39 4.96
N LEU A 27 0.16 4.50 3.68
CA LEU A 27 1.39 3.93 3.11
C LEU A 27 2.66 4.32 3.88
N ALA A 28 2.77 5.58 4.33
CA ALA A 28 3.91 6.03 5.14
C ALA A 28 4.01 5.30 6.49
N GLN A 29 2.86 5.04 7.13
CA GLN A 29 2.83 4.28 8.39
C GLN A 29 3.23 2.82 8.18
N ILE A 30 2.83 2.24 7.05
CA ILE A 30 3.25 0.89 6.64
C ILE A 30 4.76 0.86 6.42
N GLN A 31 5.34 1.83 5.74
CA GLN A 31 6.78 1.93 5.53
C GLN A 31 7.54 1.99 6.86
N ASP A 32 7.11 2.85 7.79
CA ASP A 32 7.71 2.95 9.11
C ASP A 32 7.62 1.63 9.91
N LEU A 33 6.49 0.92 9.78
CA LEU A 33 6.30 -0.38 10.43
C LEU A 33 7.22 -1.45 9.81
N ARG A 34 7.33 -1.47 8.50
CA ARG A 34 8.24 -2.36 7.76
C ARG A 34 9.69 -2.17 8.21
N GLU A 35 10.14 -0.91 8.32
CA GLU A 35 11.49 -0.61 8.81
C GLU A 35 11.69 -1.10 10.26
N ALA A 36 10.69 -0.93 11.13
CA ALA A 36 10.76 -1.45 12.50
C ALA A 36 10.82 -2.99 12.54
N VAL A 37 10.08 -3.69 11.68
CA VAL A 37 10.13 -5.15 11.53
C VAL A 37 11.51 -5.59 11.01
N LYS A 38 12.04 -4.92 10.00
CA LYS A 38 13.38 -5.21 9.47
C LYS A 38 14.48 -5.00 10.53
N ALA A 39 14.38 -3.91 11.30
CA ALA A 39 15.28 -3.65 12.41
C ALA A 39 15.19 -4.74 13.49
N PHE A 40 13.97 -5.22 13.81
CA PHE A 40 13.78 -6.34 14.73
C PHE A 40 14.45 -7.62 14.21
N ARG A 41 14.24 -7.97 12.94
CA ARG A 41 14.82 -9.13 12.28
C ARG A 41 16.37 -9.06 12.22
N SER A 42 16.93 -7.86 12.07
CA SER A 42 18.39 -7.67 12.04
C SER A 42 19.09 -8.03 13.35
N THR A 43 18.34 -8.13 14.48
CA THR A 43 18.87 -8.65 15.76
C THR A 43 18.98 -10.17 15.82
N GLY A 44 18.64 -10.88 14.73
CA GLY A 44 18.63 -12.34 14.64
C GLY A 44 17.35 -13.01 15.13
N LYS A 45 16.35 -12.22 15.56
CA LYS A 45 15.04 -12.72 15.98
C LYS A 45 14.13 -12.89 14.76
N LYS A 46 13.16 -13.81 14.87
CA LYS A 46 12.21 -14.10 13.80
C LYS A 46 10.95 -13.26 13.89
N ALA A 47 10.41 -12.87 12.74
CA ALA A 47 9.14 -12.18 12.64
C ALA A 47 8.19 -12.98 11.76
N TYR A 48 7.00 -13.29 12.30
CA TYR A 48 5.96 -14.07 11.65
C TYR A 48 4.71 -13.21 11.50
N LEU A 49 4.04 -13.33 10.37
CA LEU A 49 2.77 -12.68 10.14
C LEU A 49 1.71 -13.73 9.83
N TYR A 50 0.55 -13.61 10.48
CA TYR A 50 -0.64 -14.37 10.15
C TYR A 50 -1.68 -13.43 9.52
N SER A 51 -2.42 -13.93 8.53
CA SER A 51 -3.56 -13.23 7.95
C SER A 51 -4.71 -14.19 7.64
N SER A 52 -5.92 -13.78 7.99
CA SER A 52 -7.15 -14.46 7.58
C SER A 52 -7.59 -14.13 6.14
N GLY A 53 -6.83 -13.32 5.42
CA GLY A 53 -7.04 -12.88 4.04
C GLY A 53 -6.54 -11.45 3.86
N MET A 54 -6.01 -11.15 2.69
CA MET A 54 -5.48 -9.84 2.34
C MET A 54 -6.30 -9.22 1.22
N GLY A 55 -7.06 -8.16 1.52
CA GLY A 55 -7.85 -7.43 0.53
C GLY A 55 -9.26 -7.95 0.29
N SER A 56 -9.84 -8.74 1.20
CA SER A 56 -11.21 -9.24 1.08
C SER A 56 -12.28 -8.13 1.04
N PHE A 57 -11.97 -6.94 1.58
CA PHE A 57 -12.86 -5.77 1.64
C PHE A 57 -12.18 -4.47 1.19
N GLY A 58 -11.05 -4.56 0.50
CA GLY A 58 -10.27 -3.39 0.06
C GLY A 58 -9.00 -3.79 -0.68
N GLY A 59 -8.10 -2.85 -0.90
CA GLY A 59 -6.84 -3.12 -1.57
C GLY A 59 -5.88 -3.92 -0.70
N GLY A 60 -5.70 -5.20 -0.99
CA GLY A 60 -4.73 -6.06 -0.28
C GLY A 60 -3.27 -5.74 -0.58
N THR A 61 -3.01 -4.77 -1.44
CA THR A 61 -1.65 -4.32 -1.75
C THR A 61 -0.94 -3.81 -0.51
N ASP A 62 -1.61 -3.01 0.32
CA ASP A 62 -1.05 -2.45 1.56
C ASP A 62 -0.78 -3.54 2.60
N ASP A 63 -1.72 -4.50 2.74
CA ASP A 63 -1.57 -5.64 3.64
C ASP A 63 -0.38 -6.52 3.22
N TYR A 64 -0.28 -6.85 1.92
CA TYR A 64 0.83 -7.65 1.42
C TYR A 64 2.15 -6.88 1.47
N TYR A 65 2.15 -5.59 1.21
CA TYR A 65 3.32 -4.74 1.33
C TYR A 65 3.87 -4.75 2.76
N LEU A 66 3.00 -4.68 3.77
CA LEU A 66 3.42 -4.86 5.17
C LEU A 66 3.95 -6.28 5.40
N ALA A 67 3.20 -7.29 4.96
CA ALA A 67 3.51 -8.70 5.18
C ALA A 67 4.87 -9.12 4.60
N SER A 68 5.25 -8.56 3.45
CA SER A 68 6.50 -8.91 2.78
C SER A 68 7.76 -8.62 3.61
N ALA A 69 7.68 -7.72 4.61
CA ALA A 69 8.78 -7.41 5.51
C ALA A 69 9.05 -8.50 6.57
N PHE A 70 8.16 -9.47 6.75
CA PHE A 70 8.30 -10.56 7.72
C PHE A 70 9.08 -11.75 7.14
N ASP A 71 9.62 -12.60 8.02
CA ASP A 71 10.34 -13.82 7.58
C ASP A 71 9.38 -14.82 6.93
N GLU A 72 8.20 -15.01 7.53
CA GLU A 72 7.17 -15.94 7.07
C GLU A 72 5.79 -15.28 7.10
N ILE A 73 5.00 -15.60 6.10
CA ILE A 73 3.60 -15.16 5.98
C ILE A 73 2.73 -16.41 6.04
N TRP A 74 1.89 -16.50 7.05
CA TRP A 74 0.97 -17.59 7.27
C TRP A 74 -0.43 -17.12 6.95
N MET A 75 -1.12 -17.83 6.10
CA MET A 75 -2.47 -17.49 5.68
C MET A 75 -3.47 -18.57 6.00
N GLN A 76 -4.70 -18.16 6.28
CA GLN A 76 -5.80 -19.10 6.40
C GLN A 76 -6.05 -19.78 5.05
N PRO A 77 -6.23 -21.12 4.99
CA PRO A 77 -6.61 -21.82 3.77
C PRO A 77 -7.90 -21.24 3.15
N ASN A 78 -8.00 -21.31 1.82
CA ASN A 78 -9.14 -20.81 1.04
C ASN A 78 -9.40 -19.29 1.17
N THR A 79 -8.35 -18.51 1.43
CA THR A 79 -8.38 -17.05 1.40
C THR A 79 -7.62 -16.50 0.20
N GLU A 80 -7.68 -15.19 0.00
CA GLU A 80 -7.11 -14.52 -1.16
C GLU A 80 -6.04 -13.50 -0.76
N ILE A 81 -5.11 -13.29 -1.69
CA ILE A 81 -4.10 -12.23 -1.68
C ILE A 81 -4.49 -11.22 -2.76
N GLY A 82 -5.09 -10.12 -2.36
CA GLY A 82 -5.61 -9.09 -3.24
C GLY A 82 -4.59 -8.00 -3.58
N ILE A 83 -3.41 -8.35 -4.09
CA ILE A 83 -2.39 -7.40 -4.54
C ILE A 83 -2.74 -6.78 -5.89
N THR A 84 -3.79 -5.97 -5.94
CA THR A 84 -4.35 -5.41 -7.19
C THR A 84 -3.70 -4.11 -7.64
N GLY A 85 -2.60 -3.69 -7.03
CA GLY A 85 -1.90 -2.43 -7.32
C GLY A 85 -2.45 -1.26 -6.50
N LEU A 86 -2.30 -0.04 -7.02
CA LEU A 86 -2.77 1.20 -6.39
C LEU A 86 -3.89 1.82 -7.22
N ASN A 87 -4.91 2.33 -6.55
CA ASN A 87 -5.96 3.14 -7.15
C ASN A 87 -5.93 4.55 -6.55
N ILE A 88 -5.99 5.58 -7.40
CA ILE A 88 -6.08 6.98 -6.98
C ILE A 88 -7.37 7.56 -7.55
N GLU A 89 -8.31 7.87 -6.68
CA GLU A 89 -9.57 8.49 -7.03
C GLU A 89 -9.60 9.97 -6.63
N VAL A 90 -9.99 10.82 -7.56
CA VAL A 90 -10.15 12.25 -7.30
C VAL A 90 -11.59 12.64 -7.61
N PRO A 91 -12.37 13.07 -6.60
CA PRO A 91 -13.73 13.54 -6.83
C PRO A 91 -13.72 14.94 -7.47
N PHE A 92 -14.54 15.14 -8.50
CA PHE A 92 -14.77 16.44 -9.12
C PHE A 92 -16.17 16.93 -8.78
N LEU A 93 -16.27 18.01 -8.01
CA LEU A 93 -17.51 18.54 -7.45
C LEU A 93 -18.11 19.69 -8.29
N LYS A 94 -17.41 20.15 -9.33
CA LYS A 94 -17.87 21.29 -10.16
C LYS A 94 -19.29 21.09 -10.66
N GLY A 95 -19.63 19.92 -11.20
CA GLY A 95 -20.96 19.65 -11.70
C GLY A 95 -22.07 19.66 -10.64
N LEU A 96 -21.74 19.35 -9.38
CA LEU A 96 -22.66 19.49 -8.24
C LEU A 96 -22.84 20.97 -7.88
N LEU A 97 -21.76 21.73 -7.79
CA LEU A 97 -21.77 23.15 -7.47
C LEU A 97 -22.56 23.96 -8.51
N ASP A 98 -22.35 23.68 -9.79
CA ASP A 98 -23.09 24.29 -10.89
C ASP A 98 -24.64 24.06 -10.77
N LYS A 99 -25.05 22.83 -10.37
CA LYS A 99 -26.46 22.48 -10.18
C LYS A 99 -27.14 23.22 -9.04
N VAL A 100 -26.40 23.56 -7.99
CA VAL A 100 -26.91 24.30 -6.84
C VAL A 100 -26.66 25.82 -6.95
N GLY A 101 -26.13 26.29 -8.10
CA GLY A 101 -25.85 27.70 -8.36
C GLY A 101 -24.65 28.27 -7.60
N ILE A 102 -23.73 27.45 -7.17
CA ILE A 102 -22.52 27.90 -6.48
C ILE A 102 -21.37 27.99 -7.49
N MET A 103 -20.80 29.17 -7.63
CA MET A 103 -19.59 29.41 -8.42
C MET A 103 -18.37 29.41 -7.49
N ALA A 104 -17.49 28.42 -7.64
CA ALA A 104 -16.24 28.36 -6.89
C ALA A 104 -15.19 29.24 -7.58
N GLU A 105 -14.56 30.15 -6.83
CA GLU A 105 -13.50 31.02 -7.32
C GLU A 105 -12.22 30.76 -6.53
N PHE A 106 -11.15 30.35 -7.24
CA PHE A 106 -9.83 30.13 -6.65
C PHE A 106 -8.76 30.74 -7.54
N TYR A 107 -7.80 31.36 -6.93
CA TYR A 107 -6.64 31.91 -7.62
C TYR A 107 -5.44 30.99 -7.42
N ALA A 108 -4.99 30.34 -8.48
CA ALA A 108 -3.79 29.51 -8.48
C ALA A 108 -2.71 30.15 -9.36
N ARG A 109 -1.47 30.07 -8.91
CA ARG A 109 -0.31 30.53 -9.69
C ARG A 109 0.38 29.28 -10.27
N HIS A 110 0.42 29.22 -11.60
CA HIS A 110 0.93 28.11 -12.36
C HIS A 110 0.00 26.86 -12.43
N GLU A 111 0.19 26.09 -13.50
CA GLU A 111 -0.70 25.01 -13.96
C GLU A 111 -0.68 23.73 -13.11
N TYR A 112 0.38 23.55 -12.30
CA TYR A 112 0.53 22.42 -11.37
C TYR A 112 -0.01 22.69 -9.94
N LYS A 113 -0.72 23.81 -9.74
CA LYS A 113 -1.40 24.13 -8.47
C LYS A 113 -2.82 23.55 -8.48
N ASN A 114 -2.93 22.25 -8.23
CA ASN A 114 -4.17 21.48 -8.41
C ASN A 114 -5.05 21.37 -7.14
N ALA A 115 -4.70 22.03 -6.02
CA ALA A 115 -5.45 21.91 -4.76
C ALA A 115 -6.95 22.25 -4.88
N ALA A 116 -7.32 23.17 -5.79
CA ALA A 116 -8.71 23.56 -6.04
C ALA A 116 -9.32 22.86 -7.25
N ALA A 117 -8.59 21.99 -7.93
CA ALA A 117 -9.04 21.38 -9.19
C ALA A 117 -10.35 20.60 -9.05
N SER A 118 -10.58 19.96 -7.91
CA SER A 118 -11.83 19.25 -7.61
C SER A 118 -13.07 20.14 -7.61
N PHE A 119 -12.94 21.43 -7.37
CA PHE A 119 -14.05 22.39 -7.34
C PHE A 119 -14.17 23.16 -8.65
N LEU A 120 -13.06 23.35 -9.36
CA LEU A 120 -13.00 24.16 -10.58
C LEU A 120 -13.21 23.38 -11.86
N ASN A 121 -12.90 22.07 -11.85
CA ASN A 121 -12.93 21.23 -13.03
C ASN A 121 -13.93 20.08 -12.86
N SER A 122 -14.45 19.58 -13.99
CA SER A 122 -15.29 18.38 -14.04
C SER A 122 -14.50 17.11 -14.36
N ALA A 123 -13.21 17.24 -14.66
CA ALA A 123 -12.30 16.14 -14.98
C ALA A 123 -10.83 16.58 -14.77
N PHE A 124 -9.91 15.65 -14.87
CA PHE A 124 -8.48 15.94 -14.83
C PHE A 124 -8.07 16.88 -15.98
N THR A 125 -7.31 17.93 -15.64
CA THR A 125 -6.50 18.64 -16.62
C THR A 125 -5.30 17.77 -17.03
N PRO A 126 -4.66 18.02 -18.20
CA PRO A 126 -3.46 17.26 -18.60
C PRO A 126 -2.36 17.29 -17.54
N GLN A 127 -2.09 18.47 -16.95
CA GLN A 127 -1.05 18.65 -15.93
C GLN A 127 -1.39 17.93 -14.61
N TYR A 128 -2.66 17.98 -14.20
CA TYR A 128 -3.09 17.31 -12.98
C TYR A 128 -3.08 15.78 -13.17
N ARG A 129 -3.43 15.29 -14.34
CA ARG A 129 -3.33 13.88 -14.69
C ARG A 129 -1.87 13.42 -14.64
N GLU A 130 -0.96 14.15 -15.30
CA GLU A 130 0.47 13.85 -15.31
C GLU A 130 1.05 13.77 -13.88
N GLU A 131 0.75 14.76 -13.04
CA GLU A 131 1.20 14.80 -11.64
C GLU A 131 0.69 13.58 -10.86
N THR A 132 -0.60 13.27 -10.99
CA THR A 132 -1.24 12.14 -10.29
C THR A 132 -0.69 10.80 -10.74
N GLU A 133 -0.52 10.61 -12.05
CA GLU A 133 0.05 9.39 -12.64
C GLU A 133 1.51 9.20 -12.21
N ARG A 134 2.33 10.25 -12.23
CA ARG A 134 3.72 10.19 -11.78
C ARG A 134 3.83 9.86 -10.29
N LEU A 135 2.97 10.45 -9.46
CA LEU A 135 2.92 10.14 -8.03
C LEU A 135 2.55 8.67 -7.83
N GLY A 136 1.46 8.21 -8.46
CA GLY A 136 1.00 6.82 -8.36
C GLY A 136 2.06 5.82 -8.83
N GLN A 137 2.71 6.12 -9.96
CA GLN A 137 3.79 5.28 -10.49
C GLN A 137 4.98 5.20 -9.53
N SER A 138 5.40 6.34 -8.97
CA SER A 138 6.51 6.39 -8.02
C SER A 138 6.23 5.58 -6.76
N LEU A 139 5.01 5.66 -6.21
CA LEU A 139 4.59 4.87 -5.06
C LEU A 139 4.54 3.38 -5.39
N TYR A 140 3.99 3.02 -6.54
CA TYR A 140 3.90 1.63 -6.99
C TYR A 140 5.28 1.03 -7.24
N ASP A 141 6.18 1.74 -7.92
CA ASP A 141 7.55 1.27 -8.16
C ASP A 141 8.31 1.07 -6.85
N ARG A 142 8.08 1.91 -5.85
CA ARG A 142 8.65 1.73 -4.53
C ARG A 142 8.14 0.45 -3.86
N ILE A 143 6.83 0.18 -3.92
CA ILE A 143 6.24 -1.06 -3.38
C ILE A 143 6.84 -2.27 -4.09
N VAL A 144 6.91 -2.25 -5.42
CA VAL A 144 7.48 -3.35 -6.22
C VAL A 144 8.92 -3.62 -5.80
N ALA A 145 9.76 -2.58 -5.76
CA ALA A 145 11.17 -2.73 -5.38
C ALA A 145 11.35 -3.31 -3.99
N ASP A 146 10.59 -2.80 -3.01
CA ASP A 146 10.67 -3.26 -1.63
C ASP A 146 10.20 -4.71 -1.46
N VAL A 147 9.06 -5.08 -2.08
CA VAL A 147 8.53 -6.45 -2.03
C VAL A 147 9.49 -7.42 -2.71
N CYS A 148 10.00 -7.08 -3.88
CA CYS A 148 10.93 -7.93 -4.62
C CYS A 148 12.24 -8.14 -3.85
N ALA A 149 12.76 -7.11 -3.19
CA ALA A 149 13.94 -7.22 -2.34
C ALA A 149 13.69 -8.14 -1.12
N ASP A 150 12.55 -7.99 -0.45
CA ASP A 150 12.21 -8.74 0.76
C ASP A 150 11.88 -10.21 0.47
N ARG A 151 11.19 -10.49 -0.64
CA ARG A 151 10.75 -11.84 -1.05
C ARG A 151 11.70 -12.51 -2.06
N LYS A 152 12.74 -11.80 -2.53
CA LYS A 152 13.72 -12.27 -3.53
C LYS A 152 13.06 -12.64 -4.85
N LEU A 153 12.08 -11.85 -5.28
CA LEU A 153 11.35 -12.02 -6.51
C LEU A 153 11.92 -11.12 -7.62
N ASP A 154 11.79 -11.56 -8.86
CA ASP A 154 12.00 -10.70 -10.03
C ASP A 154 10.82 -9.72 -10.19
N GLU A 155 11.10 -8.46 -10.51
CA GLU A 155 10.07 -7.41 -10.63
C GLU A 155 9.04 -7.73 -11.73
N ASN A 156 9.46 -8.33 -12.84
CA ASN A 156 8.52 -8.67 -13.92
C ASN A 156 7.60 -9.82 -13.49
N ILE A 157 8.12 -10.77 -12.65
CA ILE A 157 7.31 -11.82 -12.07
C ILE A 157 6.28 -11.18 -11.14
N PHE A 158 6.70 -10.33 -10.20
CA PHE A 158 5.78 -9.69 -9.26
C PHE A 158 4.71 -8.86 -9.98
N ARG A 159 5.08 -8.05 -10.97
CA ARG A 159 4.10 -7.27 -11.78
C ARG A 159 3.09 -8.16 -12.51
N ARG A 160 3.50 -9.34 -12.99
CA ARG A 160 2.55 -10.32 -13.56
C ARG A 160 1.61 -10.90 -12.52
N LEU A 161 2.07 -11.14 -11.29
CA LEU A 161 1.22 -11.60 -10.19
C LEU A 161 0.17 -10.54 -9.84
N VAL A 162 0.56 -9.27 -9.74
CA VAL A 162 -0.37 -8.14 -9.54
C VAL A 162 -1.45 -8.09 -10.62
N ASN A 163 -1.08 -8.31 -11.90
CA ASN A 163 -2.04 -8.33 -13.01
C ASN A 163 -2.98 -9.55 -13.00
N ARG A 164 -2.60 -10.63 -12.29
CA ARG A 164 -3.43 -11.84 -12.09
C ARG A 164 -4.28 -11.80 -10.83
N ALA A 165 -3.98 -10.89 -9.92
CA ALA A 165 -4.65 -10.82 -8.62
C ALA A 165 -6.18 -10.60 -8.76
N PRO A 166 -6.99 -11.10 -7.80
CA PRO A 166 -6.55 -11.75 -6.56
C PRO A 166 -6.00 -13.17 -6.79
N LEU A 167 -5.01 -13.56 -5.99
CA LEU A 167 -4.45 -14.91 -5.98
C LEU A 167 -5.00 -15.68 -4.78
N SER A 168 -5.25 -16.97 -4.94
CA SER A 168 -5.55 -17.82 -3.78
C SER A 168 -4.29 -17.99 -2.88
N ALA A 169 -4.50 -18.32 -1.61
CA ALA A 169 -3.40 -18.60 -0.69
C ALA A 169 -2.49 -19.74 -1.22
N ASP A 170 -3.08 -20.74 -1.86
CA ASP A 170 -2.36 -21.87 -2.46
C ASP A 170 -1.52 -21.46 -3.69
N GLU A 171 -2.00 -20.49 -4.48
CA GLU A 171 -1.22 -19.91 -5.58
C GLU A 171 -0.07 -19.07 -5.05
N GLY A 172 -0.34 -18.21 -4.04
CA GLY A 172 0.71 -17.41 -3.42
C GLY A 172 1.80 -18.22 -2.74
N LEU A 173 1.52 -19.45 -2.30
CA LEU A 173 2.51 -20.35 -1.73
C LEU A 173 3.47 -20.94 -2.79
N LYS A 174 3.04 -21.02 -4.04
CA LYS A 174 3.80 -21.64 -5.15
C LYS A 174 4.71 -20.66 -5.87
N GLU A 175 4.43 -19.37 -5.73
CA GLU A 175 5.17 -18.30 -6.39
C GLU A 175 6.23 -17.70 -5.46
#